data_7595b0c901ccd27bc4424c8e219bc73d
#
_entry.id   7595b0c901ccd27bc4424c8e219bc73d
#
_cell.length_a   1.000
_cell.length_b   1.000
_cell.length_c   1.000
_cell.angle_alpha   90.00
_cell.angle_beta   90.00
_cell.angle_gamma   90.00
#
_symmetry.space_group_name_H-M   'P 1'
#
loop_
_entity.id
_entity.type
_entity.pdbx_description
1 polymer ?
#
loop_
_entity_poly.entity_id
_entity_poly.type
_entity_poly.pdbx_seq_one_letter_code
_entity_poly.pdbx_strand_id
1 'polypeptide(L)'
;VAGKTEEVEKFVEFVTNKDFVKKGDEYSIFKNLMPMPEELEGTTSPSKTINKELIEKYGSDNWYDWCYKNWGTKWGDYDTSKSELMKSGSNENESYVHFYYDTAWGPGSDELSILLCNQFPNLNFNLYYEEPGMSFAGQLTINKGEVIGDDNWELHQNNDDISEIEFNK
;
A
#
# COMPACT_ATOMS: atom_id res chain seq x y z
N VAL A 1 7.44 1.38 -8.13
CA VAL A 1 7.02 2.73 -8.57
C VAL A 1 8.01 3.22 -9.60
N ALA A 2 7.54 3.72 -10.74
CA ALA A 2 8.38 4.16 -11.85
C ALA A 2 7.81 5.40 -12.53
N GLY A 3 8.71 6.21 -13.14
CA GLY A 3 8.34 7.40 -13.89
C GLY A 3 9.49 8.36 -14.06
N LYS A 4 9.18 9.63 -14.37
CA LYS A 4 10.22 10.67 -14.41
C LYS A 4 10.91 10.74 -13.04
N THR A 5 12.23 10.86 -13.04
CA THR A 5 13.06 10.87 -11.82
C THR A 5 12.52 11.84 -10.76
N GLU A 6 12.22 13.06 -11.17
CA GLU A 6 11.69 14.12 -10.31
C GLU A 6 10.34 13.75 -9.64
N GLU A 7 9.46 13.04 -10.35
CA GLU A 7 8.17 12.60 -9.82
C GLU A 7 8.35 11.41 -8.85
N VAL A 8 9.27 10.50 -9.15
CA VAL A 8 9.61 9.38 -8.26
C VAL A 8 10.24 9.90 -6.96
N GLU A 9 11.14 10.88 -7.03
CA GLU A 9 11.73 11.53 -5.85
C GLU A 9 10.67 12.22 -4.98
N LYS A 10 9.71 12.91 -5.56
CA LYS A 10 8.58 13.51 -4.84
C LYS A 10 7.72 12.45 -4.12
N PHE A 11 7.48 11.31 -4.78
CA PHE A 11 6.77 10.20 -4.15
C PHE A 11 7.55 9.63 -2.97
N VAL A 12 8.86 9.39 -3.13
CA VAL A 12 9.74 8.93 -2.04
C VAL A 12 9.71 9.91 -0.86
N GLU A 13 9.86 11.21 -1.12
CA GLU A 13 9.79 12.23 -0.08
C GLU A 13 8.43 12.22 0.65
N PHE A 14 7.34 12.09 -0.10
CA PHE A 14 6.00 12.03 0.46
C PHE A 14 5.82 10.85 1.42
N VAL A 15 6.18 9.62 1.00
CA VAL A 15 5.96 8.42 1.82
C VAL A 15 6.94 8.28 2.99
N THR A 16 8.08 8.96 2.93
CA THR A 16 9.10 8.97 4.00
C THR A 16 8.90 10.11 5.03
N ASN A 17 7.76 10.81 4.99
CA ASN A 17 7.43 11.84 5.97
C ASN A 17 7.41 11.25 7.39
N LYS A 18 8.31 11.75 8.24
CA LYS A 18 8.59 11.23 9.58
C LYS A 18 7.41 11.30 10.55
N ASP A 19 6.43 12.16 10.30
CA ASP A 19 5.26 12.30 11.15
C ASP A 19 4.38 11.04 11.12
N PHE A 20 4.48 10.24 10.05
CA PHE A 20 3.68 9.04 9.83
C PHE A 20 4.49 7.74 9.85
N VAL A 21 5.81 7.81 9.87
CA VAL A 21 6.70 6.64 9.86
C VAL A 21 6.99 6.16 11.29
N LYS A 22 6.67 4.92 11.59
CA LYS A 22 6.96 4.32 12.90
C LYS A 22 8.46 4.02 13.05
N LYS A 23 8.90 3.93 14.30
CA LYS A 23 10.28 3.54 14.60
C LYS A 23 10.54 2.12 14.09
N GLY A 24 11.50 1.98 13.20
CA GLY A 24 11.89 0.72 12.56
C GLY A 24 11.45 0.61 11.10
N ASP A 25 10.43 1.35 10.70
CA ASP A 25 9.99 1.46 9.32
C ASP A 25 10.78 2.54 8.56
N GLU A 26 10.94 2.38 7.25
CA GLU A 26 11.59 3.38 6.39
C GLU A 26 10.58 4.37 5.80
N TYR A 27 9.32 3.97 5.65
CA TYR A 27 8.25 4.78 5.06
C TYR A 27 6.87 4.32 5.54
N SER A 28 5.81 5.03 5.17
CA SER A 28 4.42 4.56 5.22
C SER A 28 3.63 5.13 4.04
N ILE A 29 3.13 4.28 3.17
CA ILE A 29 2.25 4.66 2.06
C ILE A 29 0.85 4.95 2.59
N PHE A 30 0.28 4.01 3.37
CA PHE A 30 -1.11 4.07 3.84
C PHE A 30 -1.38 5.31 4.69
N LYS A 31 -0.52 5.57 5.67
CA LYS A 31 -0.73 6.72 6.57
C LYS A 31 -0.48 8.06 5.91
N ASN A 32 0.44 8.13 4.94
CA ASN A 32 0.66 9.37 4.21
C ASN A 32 -0.48 9.66 3.22
N LEU A 33 -1.06 8.62 2.59
CA LEU A 33 -2.19 8.79 1.68
C LEU A 33 -3.50 9.07 2.42
N MET A 34 -3.74 8.35 3.51
CA MET A 34 -5.00 8.38 4.26
C MET A 34 -4.72 8.23 5.76
N PRO A 35 -4.33 9.31 6.45
CA PRO A 35 -4.04 9.26 7.88
C PRO A 35 -5.30 8.92 8.68
N MET A 36 -5.15 7.98 9.63
CA MET A 36 -6.23 7.70 10.58
C MET A 36 -6.45 8.90 11.49
N PRO A 37 -7.70 9.31 11.76
CA PRO A 37 -8.00 10.37 12.71
C PRO A 37 -7.45 10.09 14.11
N GLU A 38 -6.79 11.09 14.72
CA GLU A 38 -6.20 10.96 16.06
C GLU A 38 -7.21 10.54 17.13
N GLU A 39 -8.47 11.00 17.02
CA GLU A 39 -9.54 10.67 17.97
C GLU A 39 -9.90 9.16 17.96
N LEU A 40 -9.53 8.43 16.92
CA LEU A 40 -9.70 6.97 16.86
C LEU A 40 -8.48 6.23 17.43
N GLU A 41 -7.34 6.88 17.55
CA GLU A 41 -6.15 6.29 18.17
C GLU A 41 -6.43 5.95 19.63
N GLY A 42 -6.03 4.76 20.06
CA GLY A 42 -6.24 4.29 21.44
C GLY A 42 -7.67 3.88 21.78
N THR A 43 -8.64 3.98 20.86
CA THR A 43 -9.96 3.37 21.03
C THR A 43 -9.87 1.84 21.09
N THR A 44 -10.89 1.17 21.59
CA THR A 44 -10.92 -0.32 21.67
C THR A 44 -11.86 -0.90 20.62
N SER A 45 -11.52 -2.05 20.05
CA SER A 45 -12.40 -2.82 19.18
C SER A 45 -12.69 -4.19 19.77
N PRO A 46 -13.98 -4.60 19.89
CA PRO A 46 -15.16 -3.76 19.67
C PRO A 46 -15.28 -2.62 20.68
N SER A 47 -15.98 -1.56 20.30
CA SER A 47 -16.24 -0.43 21.19
C SER A 47 -17.07 -0.86 22.39
N LYS A 48 -16.63 -0.53 23.60
CA LYS A 48 -17.39 -0.83 24.84
C LYS A 48 -18.71 -0.08 24.90
N THR A 49 -18.72 1.13 24.34
CA THR A 49 -19.89 1.99 24.25
C THR A 49 -19.85 2.68 22.89
N ILE A 50 -20.95 2.65 22.16
CA ILE A 50 -21.06 3.26 20.84
C ILE A 50 -20.88 4.77 20.95
N ASN A 51 -19.91 5.34 20.24
CA ASN A 51 -19.71 6.78 20.15
C ASN A 51 -20.30 7.31 18.84
N LYS A 52 -21.51 7.88 18.93
CA LYS A 52 -22.23 8.38 17.76
C LYS A 52 -21.55 9.56 17.08
N GLU A 53 -20.84 10.41 17.83
CA GLU A 53 -20.12 11.57 17.28
C GLU A 53 -18.96 11.11 16.38
N LEU A 54 -18.19 10.10 16.80
CA LEU A 54 -17.12 9.54 15.98
C LEU A 54 -17.67 8.84 14.74
N ILE A 55 -18.80 8.12 14.87
CA ILE A 55 -19.45 7.48 13.72
C ILE A 55 -19.90 8.52 12.70
N GLU A 56 -20.53 9.60 13.14
CA GLU A 56 -21.00 10.67 12.26
C GLU A 56 -19.84 11.37 11.56
N LYS A 57 -18.73 11.59 12.29
CA LYS A 57 -17.57 12.32 11.78
C LYS A 57 -16.66 11.47 10.89
N TYR A 58 -16.43 10.19 11.24
CA TYR A 58 -15.41 9.33 10.61
C TYR A 58 -15.96 8.02 10.05
N GLY A 59 -17.26 7.75 10.23
CA GLY A 59 -17.89 6.52 9.78
C GLY A 59 -17.57 5.30 10.63
N SER A 60 -16.83 5.47 11.75
CA SER A 60 -16.44 4.43 12.70
C SER A 60 -16.19 5.05 14.08
N ASP A 61 -16.39 4.30 15.16
CA ASP A 61 -16.10 4.75 16.52
C ASP A 61 -14.87 4.09 17.13
N ASN A 62 -14.14 3.32 16.35
CA ASN A 62 -12.89 2.69 16.77
C ASN A 62 -11.91 2.53 15.61
N TRP A 63 -10.64 2.40 15.98
CA TRP A 63 -9.52 2.31 15.05
C TRP A 63 -9.62 1.11 14.08
N TYR A 64 -10.08 -0.07 14.58
CA TYR A 64 -10.10 -1.29 13.79
C TYR A 64 -11.11 -1.22 12.64
N ASP A 65 -12.35 -0.83 12.94
CA ASP A 65 -13.39 -0.72 11.93
C ASP A 65 -13.06 0.38 10.91
N TRP A 66 -12.40 1.46 11.38
CA TRP A 66 -11.93 2.51 10.50
C TRP A 66 -10.82 2.01 9.56
N CYS A 67 -9.80 1.33 10.09
CA CYS A 67 -8.73 0.77 9.28
C CYS A 67 -9.27 -0.21 8.24
N TYR A 68 -10.14 -1.13 8.66
CA TYR A 68 -10.72 -2.12 7.77
C TYR A 68 -11.56 -1.50 6.66
N LYS A 69 -12.33 -0.46 6.99
CA LYS A 69 -13.16 0.26 6.03
C LYS A 69 -12.35 1.09 5.04
N ASN A 70 -11.30 1.78 5.50
CA ASN A 70 -10.58 2.76 4.71
C ASN A 70 -9.29 2.19 4.09
N TRP A 71 -8.54 1.39 4.84
CA TRP A 71 -7.31 0.77 4.34
C TRP A 71 -7.53 -0.64 3.77
N GLY A 72 -8.68 -1.28 4.03
CA GLY A 72 -8.95 -2.66 3.65
C GLY A 72 -8.20 -3.71 4.49
N THR A 73 -7.42 -3.29 5.47
CA THR A 73 -6.56 -4.13 6.31
C THR A 73 -6.71 -3.73 7.77
N LYS A 74 -6.35 -4.64 8.69
CA LYS A 74 -6.44 -4.38 10.13
C LYS A 74 -5.58 -3.19 10.58
N TRP A 75 -4.39 -3.06 10.02
CA TRP A 75 -3.46 -1.94 10.18
C TRP A 75 -2.79 -1.66 8.85
N GLY A 76 -2.21 -0.48 8.69
CA GLY A 76 -1.51 -0.10 7.45
C GLY A 76 -0.24 -0.91 7.21
N ASP A 77 0.55 -0.44 6.29
CA ASP A 77 1.87 -0.97 5.98
C ASP A 77 2.81 -0.96 7.20
N TYR A 78 3.63 -2.00 7.35
CA TYR A 78 4.64 -2.18 8.41
C TYR A 78 5.81 -3.03 7.90
N ASP A 79 6.88 -3.13 8.68
CA ASP A 79 8.15 -3.78 8.30
C ASP A 79 8.65 -3.30 6.93
N THR A 80 8.56 -1.98 6.75
CA THR A 80 8.77 -1.34 5.46
C THR A 80 10.24 -1.16 5.13
N SER A 81 10.61 -1.46 3.90
CA SER A 81 11.94 -1.19 3.34
C SER A 81 11.83 -0.83 1.86
N LYS A 82 12.78 -0.09 1.36
CA LYS A 82 12.82 0.30 -0.06
C LYS A 82 14.21 0.18 -0.65
N SER A 83 14.28 0.04 -1.97
CA SER A 83 15.55 0.15 -2.68
C SER A 83 16.03 1.60 -2.76
N GLU A 84 17.28 1.78 -3.14
CA GLU A 84 17.76 3.05 -3.65
C GLU A 84 17.02 3.42 -4.95
N LEU A 85 17.09 4.71 -5.30
CA LEU A 85 16.59 5.20 -6.58
C LEU A 85 17.45 4.65 -7.72
N MET A 86 16.85 3.91 -8.64
CA MET A 86 17.52 3.29 -9.76
C MET A 86 17.10 3.94 -11.08
N LYS A 87 18.06 4.09 -11.99
CA LYS A 87 17.79 4.61 -13.33
C LYS A 87 17.15 3.56 -14.23
N SER A 88 16.18 3.97 -15.05
CA SER A 88 15.47 3.09 -15.97
C SER A 88 16.21 3.00 -17.31
N GLY A 89 16.99 1.93 -17.49
CA GLY A 89 17.68 1.65 -18.73
C GLY A 89 18.61 2.77 -19.20
N SER A 90 18.48 3.15 -20.49
CA SER A 90 19.26 4.23 -21.11
C SER A 90 18.64 5.63 -20.97
N ASN A 91 17.47 5.73 -20.36
CA ASN A 91 16.78 7.02 -20.16
C ASN A 91 17.16 7.60 -18.80
N GLU A 92 18.11 8.52 -18.77
CA GLU A 92 18.61 9.14 -17.54
C GLU A 92 17.54 9.97 -16.79
N ASN A 93 16.45 10.33 -17.46
CA ASN A 93 15.35 11.11 -16.87
C ASN A 93 14.25 10.24 -16.26
N GLU A 94 14.35 8.93 -16.37
CA GLU A 94 13.40 7.98 -15.78
C GLU A 94 14.07 7.13 -14.69
N SER A 95 13.33 6.89 -13.63
CA SER A 95 13.81 6.15 -12.47
C SER A 95 12.71 5.26 -11.91
N TYR A 96 13.12 4.33 -11.07
CA TYR A 96 12.20 3.50 -10.30
C TYR A 96 12.75 3.23 -8.90
N VAL A 97 11.82 2.89 -7.98
CA VAL A 97 12.09 2.46 -6.62
C VAL A 97 11.21 1.27 -6.32
N HIS A 98 11.77 0.24 -5.72
CA HIS A 98 11.01 -0.87 -5.14
C HIS A 98 10.69 -0.57 -3.69
N PHE A 99 9.45 -0.82 -3.30
CA PHE A 99 8.94 -0.71 -1.95
C PHE A 99 8.50 -2.09 -1.48
N TYR A 100 8.89 -2.48 -0.28
CA TYR A 100 8.55 -3.76 0.33
C TYR A 100 7.89 -3.49 1.68
N TYR A 101 6.75 -4.09 1.92
CA TYR A 101 5.99 -3.93 3.15
C TYR A 101 5.07 -5.10 3.40
N ASP A 102 4.72 -5.31 4.65
CA ASP A 102 3.70 -6.25 5.06
C ASP A 102 2.40 -5.53 5.38
N THR A 103 1.29 -6.24 5.25
CA THR A 103 -0.05 -5.82 5.64
C THR A 103 -0.78 -6.97 6.32
N ALA A 104 -1.89 -6.67 7.00
CA ALA A 104 -2.71 -7.72 7.57
C ALA A 104 -3.74 -8.22 6.55
N TRP A 105 -3.54 -9.44 6.03
CA TRP A 105 -4.49 -10.24 5.24
C TRP A 105 -4.83 -9.77 3.84
N GLY A 106 -4.32 -8.65 3.36
CA GLY A 106 -4.63 -8.19 2.02
C GLY A 106 -3.83 -6.96 1.59
N PRO A 107 -3.82 -6.63 0.30
CA PRO A 107 -2.92 -5.62 -0.28
C PRO A 107 -3.31 -4.16 0.03
N GLY A 108 -4.48 -3.94 0.59
CA GLY A 108 -5.06 -2.61 0.79
C GLY A 108 -6.38 -2.45 0.03
N SER A 109 -7.02 -1.29 0.21
CA SER A 109 -8.31 -0.99 -0.41
C SER A 109 -8.17 -0.33 -1.79
N ASP A 110 -9.24 -0.41 -2.57
CA ASP A 110 -9.35 0.31 -3.85
C ASP A 110 -9.25 1.83 -3.65
N GLU A 111 -9.73 2.34 -2.51
CA GLU A 111 -9.65 3.75 -2.15
C GLU A 111 -8.20 4.25 -2.07
N LEU A 112 -7.28 3.44 -1.53
CA LEU A 112 -5.84 3.77 -1.53
C LEU A 112 -5.29 3.84 -2.96
N SER A 113 -5.68 2.92 -3.82
CA SER A 113 -5.29 2.92 -5.24
C SER A 113 -5.81 4.15 -5.98
N ILE A 114 -7.06 4.55 -5.72
CA ILE A 114 -7.66 5.77 -6.27
C ILE A 114 -6.90 7.01 -5.78
N LEU A 115 -6.52 7.06 -4.50
CA LEU A 115 -5.73 8.16 -3.96
C LEU A 115 -4.34 8.24 -4.60
N LEU A 116 -3.66 7.10 -4.81
CA LEU A 116 -2.40 7.05 -5.56
C LEU A 116 -2.56 7.62 -6.97
N CYS A 117 -3.59 7.19 -7.70
CA CYS A 117 -3.89 7.67 -9.04
C CYS A 117 -4.08 9.19 -9.08
N ASN A 118 -4.85 9.71 -8.13
CA ASN A 118 -5.18 11.15 -8.09
C ASN A 118 -4.00 12.01 -7.65
N GLN A 119 -3.21 11.54 -6.70
CA GLN A 119 -2.12 12.33 -6.11
C GLN A 119 -0.84 12.26 -6.95
N PHE A 120 -0.61 11.14 -7.62
CA PHE A 120 0.58 10.88 -8.44
C PHE A 120 0.22 10.43 -9.86
N PRO A 121 -0.53 11.25 -10.63
CA PRO A 121 -1.07 10.86 -11.94
C PRO A 121 -0.01 10.64 -13.02
N ASN A 122 1.23 11.01 -12.77
CA ASN A 122 2.33 10.85 -13.72
C ASN A 122 3.22 9.64 -13.45
N LEU A 123 2.94 8.89 -12.36
CA LEU A 123 3.69 7.71 -11.97
C LEU A 123 2.99 6.42 -12.42
N ASN A 124 3.80 5.40 -12.59
CA ASN A 124 3.37 4.02 -12.79
C ASN A 124 3.62 3.25 -11.50
N PHE A 125 2.59 2.54 -11.03
CA PHE A 125 2.68 1.66 -9.88
C PHE A 125 2.40 0.23 -10.33
N ASN A 126 3.21 -0.70 -9.85
CA ASN A 126 2.98 -2.13 -9.99
C ASN A 126 3.10 -2.73 -8.60
N LEU A 127 1.99 -3.18 -8.05
CA LEU A 127 1.90 -3.84 -6.77
C LEU A 127 1.75 -5.34 -7.01
N TYR A 128 2.70 -6.11 -6.53
CA TYR A 128 2.57 -7.56 -6.38
C TYR A 128 2.33 -7.88 -4.91
N TYR A 129 1.42 -8.76 -4.62
CA TYR A 129 1.09 -9.20 -3.27
C TYR A 129 0.83 -10.70 -3.22
N GLU A 130 1.11 -11.31 -2.06
CA GLU A 130 0.83 -12.71 -1.80
C GLU A 130 0.46 -12.94 -0.34
N GLU A 131 -0.41 -13.93 -0.10
CA GLU A 131 -0.78 -14.44 1.22
C GLU A 131 -0.72 -15.98 1.19
N PRO A 132 0.45 -16.56 1.51
CA PRO A 132 0.65 -18.01 1.44
C PRO A 132 -0.26 -18.79 2.39
N GLY A 133 -0.62 -18.21 3.55
CA GLY A 133 -1.51 -18.86 4.52
C GLY A 133 -2.94 -19.03 4.03
N MET A 134 -3.39 -18.14 3.15
CA MET A 134 -4.71 -18.17 2.50
C MET A 134 -4.62 -18.60 1.03
N SER A 135 -3.42 -18.94 0.56
CA SER A 135 -3.16 -19.47 -0.80
C SER A 135 -3.60 -18.55 -1.93
N PHE A 136 -3.42 -17.23 -1.80
CA PHE A 136 -3.67 -16.30 -2.89
C PHE A 136 -2.49 -15.36 -3.17
N ALA A 137 -2.41 -14.90 -4.40
CA ALA A 137 -1.52 -13.81 -4.82
C ALA A 137 -2.23 -12.95 -5.86
N GLY A 138 -1.68 -11.78 -6.14
CA GLY A 138 -2.23 -10.92 -7.17
C GLY A 138 -1.28 -9.79 -7.55
N GLN A 139 -1.71 -9.07 -8.57
CA GLN A 139 -0.99 -7.94 -9.13
C GLN A 139 -1.96 -6.82 -9.50
N LEU A 140 -1.68 -5.62 -9.00
CA LEU A 140 -2.38 -4.39 -9.40
C LEU A 140 -1.42 -3.52 -10.19
N THR A 141 -1.83 -3.09 -11.37
CA THR A 141 -1.05 -2.20 -12.22
C THR A 141 -1.78 -0.88 -12.43
N ILE A 142 -1.11 0.21 -12.08
CA ILE A 142 -1.57 1.58 -12.30
C ILE A 142 -0.62 2.24 -13.30
N ASN A 143 -1.15 2.83 -14.35
CA ASN A 143 -0.40 3.58 -15.34
C ASN A 143 -0.98 4.98 -15.47
N LYS A 144 -0.18 5.98 -15.12
CA LYS A 144 -0.52 7.41 -15.25
C LYS A 144 -1.91 7.75 -14.71
N GLY A 145 -2.19 7.32 -13.48
CA GLY A 145 -3.44 7.63 -12.80
C GLY A 145 -4.63 6.75 -13.16
N GLU A 146 -4.43 5.69 -13.96
CA GLU A 146 -5.48 4.74 -14.31
C GLU A 146 -5.09 3.32 -13.89
N VAL A 147 -6.03 2.59 -13.29
CA VAL A 147 -5.88 1.15 -13.05
C VAL A 147 -6.06 0.42 -14.37
N ILE A 148 -5.00 -0.24 -14.84
CA ILE A 148 -5.00 -0.94 -16.13
C ILE A 148 -4.96 -2.47 -16.00
N GLY A 149 -4.74 -2.99 -14.81
CA GLY A 149 -4.75 -4.43 -14.50
C GLY A 149 -4.97 -4.64 -13.01
N ASP A 150 -5.82 -5.59 -12.68
CA ASP A 150 -6.08 -6.08 -11.33
C ASP A 150 -6.36 -7.57 -11.44
N ASP A 151 -5.30 -8.35 -11.32
CA ASP A 151 -5.31 -9.80 -11.48
C ASP A 151 -5.03 -10.47 -10.14
N ASN A 152 -5.76 -11.52 -9.83
CA ASN A 152 -5.49 -12.37 -8.68
C ASN A 152 -5.61 -13.86 -9.06
N TRP A 153 -4.88 -14.71 -8.33
CA TRP A 153 -4.83 -16.15 -8.57
C TRP A 153 -4.57 -16.92 -7.29
N GLU A 154 -4.90 -18.22 -7.31
CA GLU A 154 -4.60 -19.13 -6.21
C GLU A 154 -3.14 -19.59 -6.26
N LEU A 155 -2.47 -19.57 -5.11
CA LEU A 155 -1.16 -20.18 -4.93
C LEU A 155 -1.34 -21.69 -4.72
N HIS A 156 -0.92 -22.48 -5.69
CA HIS A 156 -0.88 -23.93 -5.50
C HIS A 156 0.32 -24.30 -4.62
N GLN A 157 0.07 -24.91 -3.47
CA GLN A 157 1.10 -25.55 -2.66
C GLN A 157 1.61 -26.80 -3.39
N ASN A 158 2.52 -26.62 -4.33
CA ASN A 158 3.34 -27.73 -4.78
C ASN A 158 4.43 -27.95 -3.76
N ASN A 159 4.46 -29.12 -3.14
CA ASN A 159 5.47 -29.54 -2.16
C ASN A 159 6.88 -29.73 -2.74
N ASP A 160 7.13 -29.33 -3.97
CA ASP A 160 8.41 -29.46 -4.64
C ASP A 160 8.73 -28.15 -5.41
N ASP A 161 9.78 -27.47 -4.94
CA ASP A 161 10.54 -26.38 -5.58
C ASP A 161 9.78 -25.11 -6.02
N ILE A 162 10.00 -24.07 -5.24
CA ILE A 162 9.86 -22.67 -5.68
C ILE A 162 11.03 -22.39 -6.65
N SER A 163 10.88 -22.76 -7.90
CA SER A 163 11.76 -22.32 -8.97
C SER A 163 10.94 -21.95 -10.19
N GLU A 164 11.08 -20.69 -10.57
CA GLU A 164 10.69 -20.09 -11.85
C GLU A 164 9.23 -19.63 -12.00
N ILE A 165 8.96 -18.43 -11.49
CA ILE A 165 7.94 -17.57 -12.09
C ILE A 165 8.56 -17.05 -13.40
N GLU A 166 8.19 -17.62 -14.54
CA GLU A 166 8.47 -17.03 -15.84
C GLU A 166 7.68 -15.73 -15.99
N PHE A 167 8.38 -14.61 -15.90
CA PHE A 167 7.86 -13.33 -16.36
C PHE A 167 7.78 -13.38 -17.89
N ASN A 168 6.61 -13.72 -18.42
CA ASN A 168 6.38 -13.59 -19.85
C ASN A 168 6.32 -12.10 -20.22
N LYS A 169 7.16 -11.75 -21.18
CA LYS A 169 7.42 -10.44 -21.78
C LYS A 169 6.23 -9.79 -22.43
#